data_54e9eed7b7d5d2ebc7d3b4f4b0a6c385
#
_entry.id   54e9eed7b7d5d2ebc7d3b4f4b0a6c385
#
_cell.length_a   1.000
_cell.length_b   1.000
_cell.length_c   1.000
_cell.angle_alpha   90.00
_cell.angle_beta   90.00
_cell.angle_gamma   90.00
#
_symmetry.space_group_name_H-M   'P 1'
#
loop_
_entity.id
_entity.type
_entity.pdbx_description
1 polymer ?
#
loop_
_entity_poly.entity_id
_entity_poly.type
_entity_poly.pdbx_seq_one_letter_code
_entity_poly.pdbx_strand_id
1 'polypeptide(L)'
;MNARNFLEEHNIKATTLRIKLVEILQNAKTPLSYDEILESLDANKTTFYRSMEIFEKENLVIKTENNHKSYYELANEAKAYFICDICHKVTNIDMPHLSVAKNIKSAVIKGVCDECDHE
;
A
#
# COMPACT_ATOMS: atom_id res chain seq x y z
N MET A 1 9.84 11.66 -7.85
CA MET A 1 10.13 11.76 -6.41
C MET A 1 11.36 10.93 -6.08
N ASN A 2 12.27 11.49 -5.30
CA ASN A 2 13.47 10.80 -4.84
C ASN A 2 13.18 10.05 -3.55
N ALA A 3 13.43 8.74 -3.54
CA ALA A 3 13.12 7.89 -2.38
C ALA A 3 13.86 8.32 -1.10
N ARG A 4 15.13 8.69 -1.23
CA ARG A 4 15.93 9.17 -0.10
C ARG A 4 15.31 10.43 0.51
N ASN A 5 14.96 11.41 -0.32
CA ASN A 5 14.36 12.66 0.15
C ASN A 5 13.00 12.40 0.80
N PHE A 6 12.21 11.49 0.25
CA PHE A 6 10.91 11.13 0.79
C PHE A 6 11.05 10.56 2.22
N LEU A 7 12.03 9.68 2.42
CA LEU A 7 12.32 9.13 3.74
C LEU A 7 12.77 10.22 4.72
N GLU A 8 13.67 11.09 4.30
CA GLU A 8 14.19 12.16 5.14
C GLU A 8 13.11 13.17 5.52
N GLU A 9 12.19 13.48 4.62
CA GLU A 9 11.04 14.34 4.89
C GLU A 9 10.13 13.77 5.98
N HIS A 10 10.11 12.45 6.12
CA HIS A 10 9.33 11.76 7.15
C HIS A 10 10.15 11.42 8.39
N ASN A 11 11.35 12.00 8.52
CA ASN A 11 12.26 11.77 9.65
C ASN A 11 12.68 10.31 9.79
N ILE A 12 12.86 9.63 8.66
CA ILE A 12 13.30 8.24 8.62
C ILE A 12 14.68 8.20 7.98
N LYS A 13 15.64 7.54 8.65
CA LYS A 13 16.98 7.38 8.12
C LYS A 13 16.95 6.58 6.82
N ALA A 14 17.55 7.12 5.76
CA ALA A 14 17.57 6.50 4.44
C ALA A 14 18.64 5.43 4.34
N THR A 15 18.31 4.20 4.74
CA THR A 15 19.18 3.05 4.55
C THR A 15 18.96 2.46 3.16
N THR A 16 19.90 1.63 2.68
CA THR A 16 19.76 0.97 1.38
C THR A 16 18.46 0.19 1.26
N LEU A 17 18.12 -0.58 2.31
CA LEU A 17 16.88 -1.37 2.33
C LEU A 17 15.64 -0.47 2.24
N ARG A 18 15.60 0.58 3.04
CA ARG A 18 14.44 1.49 3.09
C ARG A 18 14.26 2.24 1.77
N ILE A 19 15.35 2.65 1.14
CA ILE A 19 15.31 3.30 -0.18
C ILE A 19 14.70 2.34 -1.20
N LYS A 20 15.14 1.08 -1.22
CA LYS A 20 14.62 0.08 -2.14
C LYS A 20 13.13 -0.20 -1.90
N LEU A 21 12.70 -0.27 -0.64
CA LEU A 21 11.30 -0.47 -0.31
C LEU A 21 10.44 0.67 -0.86
N VAL A 22 10.87 1.91 -0.66
CA VAL A 22 10.15 3.07 -1.18
C VAL A 22 10.08 3.02 -2.71
N GLU A 23 11.18 2.71 -3.38
CA GLU A 23 11.23 2.63 -4.83
C GLU A 23 10.28 1.56 -5.38
N ILE A 24 10.23 0.39 -4.73
CA ILE A 24 9.31 -0.68 -5.12
C ILE A 24 7.86 -0.22 -5.00
N LEU A 25 7.52 0.43 -3.88
CA LEU A 25 6.17 0.92 -3.65
C LEU A 25 5.81 2.09 -4.58
N GLN A 26 6.77 2.94 -4.94
CA GLN A 26 6.55 4.03 -5.89
C GLN A 26 6.14 3.51 -7.27
N ASN A 27 6.74 2.41 -7.70
CA ASN A 27 6.51 1.85 -9.02
C ASN A 27 5.30 0.91 -9.07
N ALA A 28 4.71 0.62 -7.90
CA ALA A 28 3.56 -0.26 -7.82
C ALA A 28 2.27 0.50 -8.16
N LYS A 29 1.40 -0.12 -8.94
CA LYS A 29 0.10 0.44 -9.31
C LYS A 29 -0.99 0.11 -8.30
N THR A 30 -0.77 -0.93 -7.50
CA THR A 30 -1.69 -1.39 -6.46
C THR A 30 -0.89 -1.69 -5.20
N PRO A 31 -1.53 -1.79 -4.03
CA PRO A 31 -0.83 -2.19 -2.81
C PRO A 31 -0.13 -3.54 -2.98
N LEU A 32 1.03 -3.70 -2.38
CA LEU A 32 1.84 -4.91 -2.47
C LEU A 32 1.93 -5.64 -1.14
N SER A 33 1.86 -6.98 -1.20
CA SER A 33 2.10 -7.83 -0.04
C SER A 33 3.60 -8.07 0.15
N TYR A 34 3.95 -8.65 1.31
CA TYR A 34 5.33 -9.06 1.57
C TYR A 34 5.89 -9.96 0.46
N ASP A 35 5.11 -10.97 0.06
CA ASP A 35 5.55 -11.91 -0.97
C ASP A 35 5.82 -11.22 -2.31
N GLU A 36 4.97 -10.28 -2.69
CA GLU A 36 5.14 -9.51 -3.92
C GLU A 36 6.36 -8.61 -3.86
N ILE A 37 6.62 -8.00 -2.72
CA ILE A 37 7.78 -7.13 -2.54
C ILE A 37 9.07 -7.95 -2.61
N LEU A 38 9.07 -9.17 -2.05
CA LEU A 38 10.23 -10.05 -2.06
C LEU A 38 10.65 -10.50 -3.45
N GLU A 39 9.78 -10.41 -4.44
CA GLU A 39 10.14 -10.71 -5.83
C GLU A 39 11.23 -9.76 -6.34
N SER A 40 11.31 -8.56 -5.77
CA SER A 40 12.27 -7.53 -6.17
C SER A 40 13.27 -7.17 -5.08
N LEU A 41 13.17 -7.75 -3.91
CA LEU A 41 14.00 -7.37 -2.76
C LEU A 41 14.34 -8.58 -1.89
N ASP A 42 15.62 -8.78 -1.64
CA ASP A 42 16.08 -9.83 -0.73
C ASP A 42 16.17 -9.27 0.68
N ALA A 43 15.19 -9.58 1.51
CA ALA A 43 15.15 -9.15 2.90
C ALA A 43 14.44 -10.21 3.74
N ASN A 44 14.90 -10.40 4.97
CA ASN A 44 14.21 -11.34 5.84
C ASN A 44 12.93 -10.72 6.40
N LYS A 45 12.02 -11.58 6.82
CA LYS A 45 10.69 -11.19 7.27
C LYS A 45 10.71 -10.20 8.43
N THR A 46 11.59 -10.44 9.41
CA THR A 46 11.70 -9.58 10.59
C THR A 46 12.13 -8.17 10.21
N THR A 47 13.17 -8.05 9.39
CA THR A 47 13.68 -6.75 8.94
C THR A 47 12.63 -6.00 8.11
N PHE A 48 11.93 -6.72 7.24
CA PHE A 48 10.85 -6.14 6.44
C PHE A 48 9.75 -5.54 7.32
N TYR A 49 9.20 -6.33 8.24
CA TYR A 49 8.09 -5.86 9.07
C TYR A 49 8.51 -4.76 10.04
N ARG A 50 9.75 -4.75 10.52
CA ARG A 50 10.26 -3.65 11.33
C ARG A 50 10.29 -2.34 10.54
N SER A 51 10.73 -2.40 9.28
CA SER A 51 10.75 -1.23 8.42
C SER A 51 9.34 -0.73 8.15
N MET A 52 8.40 -1.64 7.90
CA MET A 52 7.01 -1.28 7.64
C MET A 52 6.32 -0.67 8.86
N GLU A 53 6.62 -1.15 10.08
CA GLU A 53 6.10 -0.55 11.31
C GLU A 53 6.56 0.90 11.45
N ILE A 54 7.84 1.17 11.18
CA ILE A 54 8.38 2.53 11.21
C ILE A 54 7.69 3.40 10.15
N PHE A 55 7.52 2.86 8.94
CA PHE A 55 6.86 3.57 7.85
C PHE A 55 5.41 3.90 8.18
N GLU A 56 4.67 2.98 8.80
CA GLU A 56 3.30 3.24 9.25
C GLU A 56 3.26 4.31 10.33
N LYS A 57 4.13 4.22 11.32
CA LYS A 57 4.19 5.16 12.45
C LYS A 57 4.45 6.58 11.96
N GLU A 58 5.30 6.74 10.95
CA GLU A 58 5.64 8.05 10.39
C GLU A 58 4.71 8.44 9.22
N ASN A 59 3.63 7.70 9.02
CA ASN A 59 2.63 7.97 7.97
C ASN A 59 3.19 7.95 6.54
N LEU A 60 4.20 7.14 6.30
CA LEU A 60 4.81 7.01 4.98
C LEU A 60 4.09 5.96 4.14
N VAL A 61 3.55 4.92 4.77
CA VAL A 61 2.79 3.87 4.09
C VAL A 61 1.42 3.69 4.72
N ILE A 62 0.50 3.17 3.92
CA ILE A 62 -0.82 2.75 4.36
C ILE A 62 -0.84 1.23 4.28
N LYS A 63 -1.25 0.59 5.37
CA LYS A 63 -1.40 -0.86 5.44
C LYS A 63 -2.88 -1.22 5.33
N THR A 64 -3.18 -2.15 4.44
CA THR A 64 -4.54 -2.68 4.26
C THR A 64 -4.49 -4.19 4.43
N GLU A 65 -5.42 -4.75 5.18
CA GLU A 65 -5.53 -6.19 5.33
C GLU A 65 -6.66 -6.73 4.47
N ASN A 66 -6.38 -7.80 3.74
CA ASN A 66 -7.34 -8.45 2.87
C ASN A 66 -6.99 -9.93 2.78
N ASN A 67 -7.97 -10.79 3.01
CA ASN A 67 -7.80 -12.24 2.90
C ASN A 67 -6.63 -12.75 3.76
N HIS A 68 -6.53 -12.25 5.00
CA HIS A 68 -5.49 -12.61 5.99
C HIS A 68 -4.07 -12.20 5.57
N LYS A 69 -3.94 -11.31 4.59
CA LYS A 69 -2.66 -10.75 4.17
C LYS A 69 -2.64 -9.25 4.35
N SER A 70 -1.46 -8.73 4.65
CA SER A 70 -1.24 -7.28 4.73
C SER A 70 -0.66 -6.79 3.41
N TYR A 71 -1.19 -5.66 2.93
CA TYR A 71 -0.74 -4.99 1.71
C TYR A 71 -0.32 -3.58 2.05
N TYR A 72 0.69 -3.09 1.36
CA TYR A 72 1.30 -1.80 1.64
C TYR A 72 1.33 -0.91 0.41
N GLU A 73 1.10 0.38 0.61
CA GLU A 73 1.24 1.38 -0.45
C GLU A 73 1.76 2.69 0.15
N LEU A 74 2.36 3.53 -0.67
CA LEU A 74 2.84 4.83 -0.19
C LEU A 74 1.66 5.76 0.08
N ALA A 75 1.76 6.52 1.17
CA ALA A 75 0.73 7.47 1.60
C ALA A 75 0.97 8.88 1.04
N ASN A 76 1.54 8.98 -0.17
CA ASN A 76 1.87 10.25 -0.79
C ASN A 76 0.74 10.84 -1.65
N GLU A 77 -0.28 10.04 -1.95
CA GLU A 77 -1.44 10.45 -2.73
C GLU A 77 -2.70 9.80 -2.17
N ALA A 78 -3.84 10.43 -2.41
CA ALA A 78 -5.12 9.81 -2.08
C ALA A 78 -5.38 8.69 -3.08
N LYS A 79 -5.68 7.50 -2.59
CA LYS A 79 -5.91 6.31 -3.42
C LYS A 79 -7.15 5.57 -2.98
N ALA A 80 -7.86 5.01 -3.95
CA ALA A 80 -9.05 4.20 -3.70
C ALA A 80 -8.98 2.90 -4.50
N TYR A 81 -9.41 1.81 -3.87
CA TYR A 81 -9.37 0.48 -4.46
C TYR A 81 -10.67 -0.25 -4.23
N PHE A 82 -11.04 -1.08 -5.19
CA PHE A 82 -12.10 -2.07 -5.03
C PHE A 82 -11.47 -3.45 -4.93
N ILE A 83 -11.89 -4.24 -3.96
CA ILE A 83 -11.39 -5.60 -3.74
C ILE A 83 -12.56 -6.58 -3.86
N CYS A 84 -12.43 -7.55 -4.75
CA CYS A 84 -13.45 -8.59 -4.89
C CYS A 84 -13.28 -9.62 -3.78
N ASP A 85 -14.37 -9.92 -3.07
CA ASP A 85 -14.36 -10.91 -1.99
C ASP A 85 -14.19 -12.35 -2.49
N ILE A 86 -14.44 -12.59 -3.77
CA ILE A 86 -14.37 -13.92 -4.35
C ILE A 86 -13.01 -14.18 -5.00
N CYS A 87 -12.62 -13.38 -5.97
CA CYS A 87 -11.36 -13.58 -6.69
C CYS A 87 -10.19 -12.80 -6.10
N HIS A 88 -10.47 -11.91 -5.15
CA HIS A 88 -9.49 -11.06 -4.45
C HIS A 88 -8.71 -10.11 -5.36
N LYS A 89 -9.22 -9.84 -6.57
CA LYS A 89 -8.62 -8.87 -7.47
C LYS A 89 -8.75 -7.47 -6.91
N VAL A 90 -7.65 -6.71 -6.94
CA VAL A 90 -7.61 -5.31 -6.50
C VAL A 90 -7.67 -4.42 -7.74
N THR A 91 -8.63 -3.53 -7.80
CA THR A 91 -8.82 -2.61 -8.93
C THR A 91 -8.75 -1.17 -8.44
N ASN A 92 -8.00 -0.33 -9.14
CA ASN A 92 -7.96 1.11 -8.86
C ASN A 92 -9.29 1.73 -9.27
N ILE A 93 -9.85 2.55 -8.39
CA ILE A 93 -11.09 3.27 -8.65
C ILE A 93 -10.92 4.74 -8.31
N ASP A 94 -11.83 5.58 -8.77
CA ASP A 94 -11.85 6.99 -8.40
C ASP A 94 -12.22 7.13 -6.93
N MET A 95 -11.63 8.13 -6.26
CA MET A 95 -11.91 8.38 -4.84
C MET A 95 -13.40 8.71 -4.67
N PRO A 96 -14.13 7.95 -3.83
CA PRO A 96 -15.55 8.22 -3.62
C PRO A 96 -15.74 9.54 -2.87
N HIS A 97 -16.83 10.24 -3.19
CA HIS A 97 -17.22 11.44 -2.47
C HIS A 97 -18.00 11.07 -1.22
N LEU A 98 -17.54 11.57 -0.06
CA LEU A 98 -18.22 11.35 1.20
C LEU A 98 -18.59 12.70 1.82
N SER A 99 -19.84 12.85 2.23
CA SER A 99 -20.31 14.10 2.84
C SER A 99 -19.72 14.35 4.23
N VAL A 100 -19.21 13.31 4.88
CA VAL A 100 -18.68 13.38 6.25
C VAL A 100 -17.21 13.74 6.31
N ALA A 101 -16.53 13.81 5.16
CA ALA A 101 -15.08 14.05 5.12
C ALA A 101 -14.71 15.02 4.02
N LYS A 102 -13.78 15.93 4.32
CA LYS A 102 -13.23 16.87 3.33
C LYS A 102 -12.02 16.28 2.63
N ASN A 103 -11.19 15.54 3.38
CA ASN A 103 -9.97 14.93 2.85
C ASN A 103 -9.99 13.44 3.15
N ILE A 104 -9.90 12.64 2.11
CA ILE A 104 -9.84 11.19 2.23
C ILE A 104 -8.45 10.76 1.76
N LYS A 105 -7.70 10.10 2.62
CA LYS A 105 -6.35 9.63 2.30
C LYS A 105 -6.37 8.34 1.51
N SER A 106 -7.27 7.45 1.87
CA SER A 106 -7.43 6.18 1.17
C SER A 106 -8.84 5.67 1.34
N ALA A 107 -9.28 4.81 0.42
CA ALA A 107 -10.56 4.14 0.52
C ALA A 107 -10.39 2.73 -0.02
N VAL A 108 -10.97 1.76 0.70
CA VAL A 108 -11.02 0.37 0.26
C VAL A 108 -12.47 -0.06 0.28
N ILE A 109 -12.99 -0.44 -0.88
CA ILE A 109 -14.35 -0.89 -1.04
C ILE A 109 -14.33 -2.37 -1.38
N LYS A 110 -15.04 -3.17 -0.62
CA LYS A 110 -15.12 -4.63 -0.82
C LYS A 110 -16.48 -5.02 -1.33
N GLY A 111 -16.51 -5.98 -2.21
CA GLY A 111 -17.74 -6.49 -2.79
C GLY A 111 -17.46 -7.62 -3.75
N VAL A 112 -18.31 -7.80 -4.74
CA VAL A 112 -18.15 -8.84 -5.76
C VAL A 112 -18.01 -8.14 -7.11
N CYS A 113 -16.93 -8.45 -7.86
CA CYS A 113 -16.70 -7.84 -9.16
C CYS A 113 -17.67 -8.41 -10.21
N ASP A 114 -17.78 -7.71 -11.34
CA ASP A 114 -18.68 -8.11 -12.43
C ASP A 114 -18.42 -9.54 -12.92
N GLU A 115 -17.17 -9.95 -12.96
CA GLU A 115 -16.80 -11.29 -13.40
C GLU A 115 -17.24 -12.39 -12.43
N CYS A 116 -17.29 -12.07 -11.14
CA CYS A 116 -17.67 -13.02 -10.09
C CYS A 116 -19.16 -12.96 -9.73
N ASP A 117 -19.87 -11.94 -10.19
CA ASP A 117 -21.29 -11.76 -9.90
C ASP A 117 -22.13 -12.56 -10.91
N HIS A 118 -22.42 -13.79 -10.54
CA HIS A 118 -23.23 -14.70 -11.35
C HIS A 118 -24.64 -14.76 -10.77
N GLU A 119 -25.60 -14.39 -11.55
CA GLU A 119 -27.00 -14.58 -11.20
C GLU A 119 -27.56 -15.85 -11.83
#